data_7e19cc721720dae36dd9526874d83f00
#
_entry.id   7e19cc721720dae36dd9526874d83f00
#
_cell.length_a   1.000
_cell.length_b   1.000
_cell.length_c   1.000
_cell.angle_alpha   90.00
_cell.angle_beta   90.00
_cell.angle_gamma   90.00
#
_symmetry.space_group_name_H-M   'P 1'
#
loop_
_entity.id
_entity.type
_entity.pdbx_description
1 polymer ?
#
loop_
_entity_poly.entity_id
_entity_poly.type
_entity_poly.pdbx_seq_one_letter_code
_entity_poly.pdbx_strand_id
1 'polypeptide(L)'
;MLKELGVEQITIPLPFRLDHVNCFLAQGENGWTIIDAGLKTTTTARIWQPILATHEVGNIIITHHHPDHFGYAGTLQQLTNAQVSMTEIEAQQGLSVWKREMNHTFKTLFDTFGFPDNNFSREFLPEEESIVQPYPTIHHYLQEGQVIPFGKYEYEVILTPGHADGLITLYNKEQSILFSTDHILPKITPNISYWLQGDNNPLGAFFSSLKKIHLLDADMIIPSHG
;
A
#
# COMPACT_ATOMS: atom_id res chain seq x y z
N MET A 1 -21.03 6.49 8.17
CA MET A 1 -20.45 6.60 6.84
C MET A 1 -19.79 5.28 6.40
N LEU A 2 -18.55 4.92 6.82
CA LEU A 2 -17.93 3.64 6.39
C LEU A 2 -18.82 2.41 6.64
N LYS A 3 -19.51 2.36 7.77
CA LYS A 3 -20.49 1.30 8.07
C LYS A 3 -21.66 1.23 7.07
N GLU A 4 -22.05 2.35 6.49
CA GLU A 4 -23.09 2.39 5.45
C GLU A 4 -22.58 1.78 4.15
N LEU A 5 -21.27 1.89 3.88
CA LEU A 5 -20.60 1.22 2.76
C LEU A 5 -20.36 -0.29 3.04
N GLY A 6 -20.57 -0.74 4.26
CA GLY A 6 -20.21 -2.09 4.69
C GLY A 6 -18.71 -2.27 4.89
N VAL A 7 -18.00 -1.19 5.23
CA VAL A 7 -16.55 -1.16 5.41
C VAL A 7 -16.20 -0.89 6.87
N GLU A 8 -15.26 -1.64 7.40
CA GLU A 8 -14.64 -1.45 8.71
C GLU A 8 -13.24 -0.87 8.52
N GLN A 9 -12.92 0.18 9.28
CA GLN A 9 -11.58 0.75 9.33
C GLN A 9 -10.82 0.15 10.51
N ILE A 10 -9.64 -0.37 10.21
CA ILE A 10 -8.73 -0.97 11.19
C ILE A 10 -7.49 -0.06 11.25
N THR A 11 -7.40 0.71 12.33
CA THR A 11 -6.27 1.65 12.53
C THR A 11 -5.10 0.93 13.19
N ILE A 12 -3.97 0.88 12.51
CA ILE A 12 -2.71 0.27 12.97
C ILE A 12 -1.75 1.38 13.40
N PRO A 13 -1.34 1.44 14.68
CA PRO A 13 -0.35 2.41 15.14
C PRO A 13 1.03 2.21 14.50
N LEU A 14 1.69 3.30 14.16
CA LEU A 14 3.03 3.33 13.59
C LEU A 14 4.01 4.03 14.52
N PRO A 15 5.28 3.61 14.60
CA PRO A 15 6.31 4.24 15.41
C PRO A 15 6.96 5.45 14.69
N PHE A 16 6.22 6.14 13.82
CA PHE A 16 6.69 7.23 12.98
C PHE A 16 5.94 8.52 13.26
N ARG A 17 6.29 9.62 12.56
CA ARG A 17 5.51 10.87 12.61
C ARG A 17 4.09 10.72 12.05
N LEU A 18 3.92 9.88 11.04
CA LEU A 18 2.63 9.31 10.68
C LEU A 18 2.32 8.26 11.75
N ASP A 19 1.51 8.61 12.72
CA ASP A 19 1.28 7.83 13.94
C ASP A 19 0.41 6.59 13.72
N HIS A 20 -0.21 6.45 12.57
CA HIS A 20 -1.04 5.30 12.21
C HIS A 20 -1.18 5.13 10.68
N VAL A 21 -1.59 3.93 10.27
CA VAL A 21 -2.13 3.63 8.95
C VAL A 21 -3.53 3.03 9.10
N ASN A 22 -4.45 3.39 8.24
CA ASN A 22 -5.79 2.83 8.17
C ASN A 22 -5.82 1.71 7.12
N CYS A 23 -6.01 0.49 7.60
CA CYS A 23 -6.37 -0.65 6.78
C CYS A 23 -7.90 -0.76 6.72
N PHE A 24 -8.43 -1.39 5.69
CA PHE A 24 -9.87 -1.51 5.55
C PHE A 24 -10.28 -2.98 5.40
N LEU A 25 -11.42 -3.34 5.97
CA LEU A 25 -11.97 -4.68 5.96
C LEU A 25 -13.42 -4.62 5.50
N ALA A 26 -13.80 -5.44 4.54
CA ALA A 26 -15.17 -5.51 4.06
C ALA A 26 -15.49 -6.89 3.47
N GLN A 27 -16.78 -7.22 3.37
CA GLN A 27 -17.23 -8.40 2.65
C GLN A 27 -16.83 -8.28 1.17
N GLY A 28 -16.21 -9.31 0.64
CA GLY A 28 -15.84 -9.44 -0.77
C GLY A 28 -16.52 -10.65 -1.42
N GLU A 29 -16.10 -11.00 -2.62
CA GLU A 29 -16.67 -12.10 -3.39
C GLU A 29 -16.41 -13.48 -2.74
N ASN A 30 -15.20 -13.68 -2.23
CA ASN A 30 -14.75 -14.97 -1.69
C ASN A 30 -14.43 -14.87 -0.18
N GLY A 31 -15.34 -14.29 0.60
CA GLY A 31 -15.14 -14.00 2.02
C GLY A 31 -14.75 -12.53 2.24
N TRP A 32 -14.10 -12.26 3.36
CA TRP A 32 -13.69 -10.89 3.68
C TRP A 32 -12.44 -10.49 2.90
N THR A 33 -12.43 -9.24 2.46
CA THR A 33 -11.31 -8.62 1.78
C THR A 33 -10.66 -7.58 2.67
N ILE A 34 -9.34 -7.64 2.79
CA ILE A 34 -8.51 -6.64 3.48
C ILE A 34 -7.87 -5.73 2.42
N ILE A 35 -7.90 -4.42 2.62
CA ILE A 35 -7.09 -3.44 1.90
C ILE A 35 -6.01 -2.94 2.84
N ASP A 36 -4.76 -3.19 2.50
CA ASP A 36 -3.54 -2.96 3.25
C ASP A 36 -3.45 -3.71 4.59
N ALA A 37 -2.23 -4.06 4.98
CA ALA A 37 -2.00 -5.02 6.05
C ALA A 37 -1.43 -4.42 7.34
N GLY A 38 -0.87 -3.22 7.26
CA GLY A 38 -0.15 -2.59 8.36
C GLY A 38 1.33 -2.98 8.42
N LEU A 39 2.08 -2.24 9.23
CA LEU A 39 3.48 -2.54 9.53
C LEU A 39 3.57 -3.82 10.35
N LYS A 40 4.56 -4.67 10.09
CA LYS A 40 4.77 -5.89 10.86
C LYS A 40 5.31 -5.58 12.25
N THR A 41 4.43 -5.54 13.22
CA THR A 41 4.73 -5.35 14.65
C THR A 41 3.91 -6.31 15.52
N THR A 42 4.31 -6.44 16.78
CA THR A 42 3.50 -7.18 17.75
C THR A 42 2.13 -6.51 18.02
N THR A 43 2.06 -5.19 17.88
CA THR A 43 0.80 -4.45 18.00
C THR A 43 -0.14 -4.76 16.84
N THR A 44 0.37 -4.78 15.62
CA THR A 44 -0.38 -5.18 14.42
C THR A 44 -0.96 -6.59 14.57
N ALA A 45 -0.13 -7.53 15.04
CA ALA A 45 -0.58 -8.90 15.30
C ALA A 45 -1.73 -8.97 16.31
N ARG A 46 -1.66 -8.22 17.41
CA ARG A 46 -2.73 -8.16 18.43
C ARG A 46 -4.02 -7.55 17.91
N ILE A 47 -3.95 -6.60 16.97
CA ILE A 47 -5.12 -5.98 16.36
C ILE A 47 -5.80 -6.95 15.39
N TRP A 48 -5.03 -7.62 14.53
CA TRP A 48 -5.58 -8.55 13.54
C TRP A 48 -6.11 -9.84 14.16
N GLN A 49 -5.49 -10.37 15.23
CA GLN A 49 -5.85 -11.66 15.82
C GLN A 49 -7.35 -11.83 16.13
N PRO A 50 -8.05 -10.92 16.85
CA PRO A 50 -9.48 -11.06 17.13
C PRO A 50 -10.34 -10.92 15.87
N ILE A 51 -9.91 -10.14 14.88
CA ILE A 51 -10.60 -9.96 13.61
C ILE A 51 -10.59 -11.27 12.82
N LEU A 52 -9.41 -11.90 12.69
CA LEU A 52 -9.24 -13.17 11.99
C LEU A 52 -9.97 -14.33 12.67
N ALA A 53 -10.25 -14.23 13.96
CA ALA A 53 -11.03 -15.23 14.68
C ALA A 53 -12.53 -15.22 14.31
N THR A 54 -13.03 -14.13 13.73
CA THR A 54 -14.45 -13.92 13.44
C THR A 54 -14.74 -13.67 11.96
N HIS A 55 -13.71 -13.45 11.14
CA HIS A 55 -13.83 -13.12 9.72
C HIS A 55 -12.99 -14.09 8.89
N GLU A 56 -13.62 -14.80 8.01
CA GLU A 56 -12.93 -15.65 7.03
C GLU A 56 -12.40 -14.77 5.90
N VAL A 57 -11.09 -14.44 5.95
CA VAL A 57 -10.44 -13.57 4.98
C VAL A 57 -10.02 -14.39 3.76
N GLY A 58 -10.62 -14.07 2.61
CA GLY A 58 -10.31 -14.70 1.34
C GLY A 58 -9.36 -13.90 0.45
N ASN A 59 -9.32 -12.57 0.62
CA ASN A 59 -8.51 -11.69 -0.22
C ASN A 59 -7.78 -10.63 0.58
N ILE A 60 -6.59 -10.26 0.11
CA ILE A 60 -5.78 -9.15 0.60
C ILE A 60 -5.35 -8.32 -0.61
N ILE A 61 -5.73 -7.06 -0.63
CA ILE A 61 -5.33 -6.09 -1.65
C ILE A 61 -4.28 -5.19 -1.04
N ILE A 62 -3.12 -5.10 -1.67
CA ILE A 62 -2.05 -4.20 -1.26
C ILE A 62 -1.98 -3.04 -2.26
N THR A 63 -2.12 -1.84 -1.73
CA THR A 63 -2.17 -0.62 -2.55
C THR A 63 -0.82 -0.24 -3.11
N HIS A 64 0.25 -0.44 -2.32
CA HIS A 64 1.64 -0.23 -2.70
C HIS A 64 2.60 -0.93 -1.71
N HIS A 65 3.89 -0.94 -2.02
CA HIS A 65 4.89 -1.77 -1.31
C HIS A 65 5.50 -1.13 -0.05
N HIS A 66 5.08 0.06 0.38
CA HIS A 66 5.62 0.63 1.61
C HIS A 66 5.30 -0.25 2.83
N PRO A 67 6.19 -0.27 3.85
CA PRO A 67 6.14 -1.30 4.89
C PRO A 67 4.90 -1.21 5.78
N ASP A 68 4.31 -0.05 5.92
CA ASP A 68 3.07 0.18 6.68
C ASP A 68 1.80 -0.27 5.94
N HIS A 69 1.89 -0.58 4.66
CA HIS A 69 0.83 -1.19 3.85
C HIS A 69 1.09 -2.66 3.57
N PHE A 70 2.32 -2.99 3.20
CA PHE A 70 2.74 -4.31 2.75
C PHE A 70 3.25 -5.21 3.89
N GLY A 71 3.75 -4.62 4.99
CA GLY A 71 4.61 -5.30 5.96
C GLY A 71 3.99 -6.53 6.62
N TYR A 72 2.71 -6.51 6.95
CA TYR A 72 2.04 -7.64 7.59
C TYR A 72 1.33 -8.59 6.61
N ALA A 73 1.35 -8.29 5.30
CA ALA A 73 0.59 -9.05 4.29
C ALA A 73 0.96 -10.53 4.21
N GLY A 74 2.26 -10.85 4.22
CA GLY A 74 2.70 -12.24 4.21
C GLY A 74 2.33 -13.02 5.46
N THR A 75 2.29 -12.37 6.63
CA THR A 75 1.80 -12.99 7.86
C THR A 75 0.30 -13.23 7.79
N LEU A 76 -0.49 -12.24 7.34
CA LEU A 76 -1.93 -12.43 7.11
C LEU A 76 -2.20 -13.58 6.15
N GLN A 77 -1.47 -13.64 5.03
CA GLN A 77 -1.60 -14.71 4.05
C GLN A 77 -1.34 -16.09 4.67
N GLN A 78 -0.28 -16.24 5.48
CA GLN A 78 0.01 -17.50 6.16
C GLN A 78 -1.08 -17.91 7.16
N LEU A 79 -1.70 -16.94 7.83
CA LEU A 79 -2.75 -17.21 8.83
C LEU A 79 -4.11 -17.54 8.19
N THR A 80 -4.40 -17.02 7.00
CA THR A 80 -5.73 -17.08 6.38
C THR A 80 -5.79 -17.90 5.10
N ASN A 81 -4.65 -18.17 4.46
CA ASN A 81 -4.53 -18.68 3.08
C ASN A 81 -5.19 -17.77 2.03
N ALA A 82 -5.36 -16.48 2.33
CA ALA A 82 -5.98 -15.52 1.44
C ALA A 82 -5.16 -15.30 0.15
N GLN A 83 -5.87 -14.98 -0.93
CA GLN A 83 -5.25 -14.55 -2.18
C GLN A 83 -4.74 -13.11 -2.03
N VAL A 84 -3.49 -12.85 -2.40
CA VAL A 84 -2.91 -11.51 -2.35
C VAL A 84 -2.86 -10.90 -3.74
N SER A 85 -3.34 -9.68 -3.86
CA SER A 85 -3.40 -8.90 -5.09
C SER A 85 -2.71 -7.54 -4.90
N MET A 86 -1.93 -7.12 -5.88
CA MET A 86 -1.34 -5.78 -5.99
C MET A 86 -0.96 -5.53 -7.45
N THR A 87 -0.51 -4.34 -7.81
CA THR A 87 -0.02 -4.12 -9.17
C THR A 87 1.29 -4.86 -9.41
N GLU A 88 1.57 -5.21 -10.67
CA GLU A 88 2.80 -5.92 -11.01
C GLU A 88 4.06 -5.08 -10.69
N ILE A 89 3.99 -3.77 -10.94
CA ILE A 89 5.06 -2.82 -10.63
C ILE A 89 5.38 -2.84 -9.13
N GLU A 90 4.36 -2.73 -8.29
CA GLU A 90 4.53 -2.75 -6.83
C GLU A 90 5.04 -4.09 -6.32
N ALA A 91 4.60 -5.20 -6.90
CA ALA A 91 5.10 -6.53 -6.55
C ALA A 91 6.59 -6.68 -6.87
N GLN A 92 7.00 -6.26 -8.06
CA GLN A 92 8.41 -6.34 -8.49
C GLN A 92 9.30 -5.40 -7.67
N GLN A 93 8.91 -4.14 -7.52
CA GLN A 93 9.69 -3.16 -6.76
C GLN A 93 9.75 -3.52 -5.27
N GLY A 94 8.62 -3.86 -4.65
CA GLY A 94 8.56 -4.23 -3.25
C GLY A 94 9.45 -5.43 -2.93
N LEU A 95 9.36 -6.50 -3.70
CA LEU A 95 10.20 -7.68 -3.50
C LEU A 95 11.68 -7.37 -3.73
N SER A 96 12.00 -6.58 -4.75
CA SER A 96 13.38 -6.19 -5.05
C SER A 96 13.99 -5.33 -3.92
N VAL A 97 13.25 -4.32 -3.46
CA VAL A 97 13.69 -3.43 -2.37
C VAL A 97 13.88 -4.21 -1.07
N TRP A 98 12.89 -4.99 -0.66
CA TRP A 98 12.91 -5.66 0.63
C TRP A 98 13.83 -6.88 0.67
N LYS A 99 14.08 -7.57 -0.45
CA LYS A 99 15.07 -8.66 -0.55
C LYS A 99 16.50 -8.16 -0.73
N ARG A 100 16.72 -6.85 -0.76
CA ARG A 100 18.04 -6.24 -0.96
C ARG A 100 18.77 -6.69 -2.24
N GLU A 101 18.05 -7.05 -3.28
CA GLU A 101 18.62 -7.43 -4.58
C GLU A 101 19.31 -6.24 -5.27
N MET A 102 19.15 -5.04 -4.71
CA MET A 102 19.57 -3.76 -5.29
C MET A 102 20.92 -3.20 -4.78
N ASN A 103 21.65 -3.90 -3.93
CA ASN A 103 22.87 -3.39 -3.29
C ASN A 103 23.94 -2.83 -4.27
N HIS A 104 24.02 -3.38 -5.48
CA HIS A 104 25.00 -2.93 -6.48
C HIS A 104 24.55 -1.64 -7.18
N THR A 105 23.24 -1.48 -7.44
CA THR A 105 22.68 -0.31 -8.12
C THR A 105 22.74 0.92 -7.20
N PHE A 106 22.46 0.77 -5.91
CA PHE A 106 22.56 1.84 -4.92
C PHE A 106 23.98 2.38 -4.82
N LYS A 107 24.99 1.51 -4.77
CA LYS A 107 26.38 1.95 -4.70
C LYS A 107 26.78 2.79 -5.92
N THR A 108 26.46 2.31 -7.12
CA THR A 108 26.80 3.03 -8.36
C THR A 108 26.14 4.41 -8.41
N LEU A 109 24.94 4.55 -7.87
CA LEU A 109 24.21 5.81 -7.88
C LEU A 109 24.68 6.77 -6.79
N PHE A 110 25.02 6.29 -5.61
CA PHE A 110 25.67 7.11 -4.59
C PHE A 110 26.98 7.68 -5.12
N ASP A 111 27.79 6.86 -5.81
CA ASP A 111 29.01 7.31 -6.47
C ASP A 111 28.71 8.38 -7.55
N THR A 112 27.63 8.20 -8.34
CA THR A 112 27.22 9.12 -9.40
C THR A 112 26.75 10.46 -8.84
N PHE A 113 26.04 10.47 -7.72
CA PHE A 113 25.54 11.69 -7.08
C PHE A 113 26.54 12.31 -6.08
N GLY A 114 27.74 11.75 -5.96
CA GLY A 114 28.80 12.30 -5.12
C GLY A 114 28.53 12.16 -3.61
N PHE A 115 27.74 11.17 -3.20
CA PHE A 115 27.60 10.87 -1.78
C PHE A 115 28.93 10.37 -1.21
N PRO A 116 29.33 10.84 -0.01
CA PRO A 116 30.59 10.41 0.60
C PRO A 116 30.56 8.91 0.93
N ASP A 117 31.68 8.26 0.71
CA ASP A 117 31.89 6.80 0.85
C ASP A 117 31.91 6.29 2.31
N ASN A 118 31.19 6.98 3.20
CA ASN A 118 31.11 6.68 4.63
C ASN A 118 29.83 5.92 4.96
N ASN A 119 29.92 4.61 5.06
CA ASN A 119 29.00 3.69 5.76
C ASN A 119 27.45 3.94 5.61
N PHE A 120 27.06 4.86 4.72
CA PHE A 120 25.67 5.27 4.50
C PHE A 120 24.76 4.06 4.18
N SER A 121 25.32 3.06 3.51
CA SER A 121 24.61 1.82 3.17
C SER A 121 24.28 0.92 4.36
N ARG A 122 24.94 1.12 5.52
CA ARG A 122 24.67 0.32 6.74
C ARG A 122 23.74 1.01 7.73
N GLU A 123 23.73 2.35 7.77
CA GLU A 123 22.89 3.09 8.72
C GLU A 123 21.47 3.39 8.19
N PHE A 124 21.29 3.46 6.87
CA PHE A 124 20.00 3.77 6.25
C PHE A 124 19.17 2.57 5.77
N LEU A 125 19.76 1.38 5.77
CA LEU A 125 19.04 0.13 5.57
C LEU A 125 19.04 -0.59 6.93
N PRO A 126 18.06 -0.36 7.77
CA PRO A 126 17.97 -1.06 9.04
C PRO A 126 18.00 -2.58 8.82
N GLU A 127 18.22 -3.36 9.87
CA GLU A 127 18.01 -4.82 9.89
C GLU A 127 16.53 -5.19 9.64
N GLU A 128 15.86 -4.43 8.79
CA GLU A 128 14.41 -4.29 8.60
C GLU A 128 13.79 -5.30 7.64
N GLU A 129 14.54 -6.30 7.16
CA GLU A 129 13.87 -7.47 6.58
C GLU A 129 12.77 -8.01 7.50
N SER A 130 12.94 -7.84 8.82
CA SER A 130 11.98 -8.32 9.83
C SER A 130 10.62 -7.62 9.77
N ILE A 131 10.53 -6.38 9.25
CA ILE A 131 9.27 -5.60 9.23
C ILE A 131 8.34 -5.93 8.07
N VAL A 132 8.80 -6.72 7.11
CA VAL A 132 8.02 -7.13 5.93
C VAL A 132 8.07 -8.65 5.67
N GLN A 133 8.86 -9.42 6.42
CA GLN A 133 8.90 -10.88 6.28
C GLN A 133 7.83 -11.54 7.16
N PRO A 134 7.23 -12.67 6.75
CA PRO A 134 7.41 -13.34 5.46
C PRO A 134 6.83 -12.51 4.30
N TYR A 135 7.46 -12.60 3.13
CA TYR A 135 6.93 -11.97 1.93
C TYR A 135 5.68 -12.68 1.46
N PRO A 136 4.63 -11.96 1.05
CA PRO A 136 3.47 -12.60 0.46
C PRO A 136 3.78 -13.17 -0.92
N THR A 137 3.10 -14.26 -1.28
CA THR A 137 2.98 -14.70 -2.65
C THR A 137 1.88 -13.91 -3.33
N ILE A 138 2.20 -13.20 -4.39
CA ILE A 138 1.21 -12.44 -5.16
C ILE A 138 0.49 -13.37 -6.13
N HIS A 139 -0.82 -13.43 -6.04
CA HIS A 139 -1.66 -14.32 -6.85
C HIS A 139 -2.24 -13.63 -8.07
N HIS A 140 -2.59 -12.34 -7.93
CA HIS A 140 -3.22 -11.56 -8.98
C HIS A 140 -2.58 -10.18 -9.13
N TYR A 141 -2.37 -9.75 -10.37
CA TYR A 141 -1.92 -8.42 -10.67
C TYR A 141 -3.10 -7.52 -11.04
N LEU A 142 -3.32 -6.50 -10.21
CA LEU A 142 -4.35 -5.50 -10.43
C LEU A 142 -3.99 -4.58 -11.59
N GLN A 143 -5.00 -4.19 -12.37
CA GLN A 143 -4.84 -3.36 -13.55
C GLN A 143 -5.74 -2.13 -13.49
N GLU A 144 -5.33 -1.05 -14.16
CA GLU A 144 -6.16 0.14 -14.38
C GLU A 144 -7.53 -0.24 -14.95
N GLY A 145 -8.60 0.32 -14.37
CA GLY A 145 -9.97 0.08 -14.80
C GLY A 145 -10.57 -1.25 -14.35
N GLN A 146 -9.80 -2.11 -13.65
CA GLN A 146 -10.35 -3.34 -13.08
C GLN A 146 -11.36 -2.98 -11.99
N VAL A 147 -12.50 -3.66 -11.97
CA VAL A 147 -13.54 -3.48 -10.95
C VAL A 147 -13.43 -4.58 -9.91
N ILE A 148 -13.45 -4.20 -8.64
CA ILE A 148 -13.39 -5.11 -7.50
C ILE A 148 -14.56 -4.88 -6.56
N PRO A 149 -15.23 -5.93 -6.05
CA PRO A 149 -16.25 -5.83 -5.02
C PRO A 149 -15.59 -5.59 -3.66
N PHE A 150 -16.08 -4.58 -2.92
CA PHE A 150 -15.63 -4.28 -1.58
C PHE A 150 -16.76 -3.68 -0.73
N GLY A 151 -17.20 -4.42 0.29
CA GLY A 151 -18.39 -4.07 1.06
C GLY A 151 -19.67 -4.19 0.25
N LYS A 152 -20.46 -3.15 0.21
CA LYS A 152 -21.73 -3.13 -0.51
C LYS A 152 -21.63 -2.69 -1.97
N TYR A 153 -20.44 -2.28 -2.40
CA TYR A 153 -20.24 -1.62 -3.68
C TYR A 153 -19.07 -2.21 -4.45
N GLU A 154 -18.97 -1.81 -5.70
CA GLU A 154 -17.84 -2.09 -6.57
C GLU A 154 -16.98 -0.85 -6.72
N TYR A 155 -15.66 -1.06 -6.81
CA TYR A 155 -14.69 0.01 -6.94
C TYR A 155 -13.79 -0.24 -8.14
N GLU A 156 -13.59 0.79 -8.94
CA GLU A 156 -12.64 0.77 -10.03
C GLU A 156 -11.22 1.04 -9.51
N VAL A 157 -10.28 0.24 -9.93
CA VAL A 157 -8.85 0.41 -9.66
C VAL A 157 -8.33 1.53 -10.56
N ILE A 158 -7.81 2.58 -9.93
CA ILE A 158 -7.20 3.72 -10.62
C ILE A 158 -5.71 3.74 -10.27
N LEU A 159 -4.83 3.63 -11.26
CA LEU A 159 -3.39 3.81 -11.06
C LEU A 159 -3.07 5.28 -10.81
N THR A 160 -2.42 5.56 -9.70
CA THR A 160 -2.04 6.91 -9.26
C THR A 160 -0.56 6.99 -8.90
N PRO A 161 0.33 6.78 -9.89
CA PRO A 161 1.77 6.84 -9.65
C PRO A 161 2.24 8.21 -9.14
N GLY A 162 3.38 8.18 -8.42
CA GLY A 162 4.05 9.37 -7.89
C GLY A 162 4.61 9.14 -6.49
N HIS A 163 3.79 8.76 -5.52
CA HIS A 163 4.24 8.33 -4.18
C HIS A 163 4.91 6.95 -4.25
N ALA A 164 4.31 6.03 -4.98
CA ALA A 164 4.89 4.78 -5.45
C ALA A 164 4.47 4.59 -6.92
N ASP A 165 5.26 3.86 -7.69
CA ASP A 165 5.10 3.84 -9.16
C ASP A 165 3.85 3.09 -9.64
N GLY A 166 3.39 2.14 -8.88
CA GLY A 166 2.19 1.36 -9.16
C GLY A 166 1.09 1.52 -8.12
N LEU A 167 1.16 2.57 -7.30
CA LEU A 167 0.14 2.88 -6.29
C LEU A 167 -1.24 2.94 -6.92
N ILE A 168 -2.21 2.29 -6.27
CA ILE A 168 -3.61 2.33 -6.66
C ILE A 168 -4.45 3.14 -5.67
N THR A 169 -5.48 3.76 -6.23
CA THR A 169 -6.66 4.27 -5.52
C THR A 169 -7.89 3.50 -5.98
N LEU A 170 -8.97 3.51 -5.21
CA LEU A 170 -10.18 2.77 -5.52
C LEU A 170 -11.36 3.74 -5.58
N TYR A 171 -12.03 3.80 -6.72
CA TYR A 171 -13.11 4.76 -6.96
C TYR A 171 -14.45 4.07 -7.16
N ASN A 172 -15.45 4.48 -6.39
CA ASN A 172 -16.85 4.15 -6.65
C ASN A 172 -17.58 5.36 -7.24
N LYS A 173 -17.98 5.23 -8.50
CA LYS A 173 -18.64 6.30 -9.25
C LYS A 173 -20.07 6.59 -8.75
N GLU A 174 -20.82 5.55 -8.36
CA GLU A 174 -22.21 5.69 -7.93
C GLU A 174 -22.34 6.48 -6.63
N GLN A 175 -21.38 6.28 -5.73
CA GLN A 175 -21.36 6.92 -4.42
C GLN A 175 -20.41 8.13 -4.38
N SER A 176 -19.71 8.45 -5.48
CA SER A 176 -18.70 9.50 -5.56
C SER A 176 -17.62 9.39 -4.47
N ILE A 177 -17.16 8.16 -4.18
CA ILE A 177 -16.22 7.85 -3.10
C ILE A 177 -14.89 7.39 -3.66
N LEU A 178 -13.81 7.96 -3.14
CA LEU A 178 -12.44 7.59 -3.45
C LEU A 178 -11.71 7.11 -2.18
N PHE A 179 -11.25 5.86 -2.15
CA PHE A 179 -10.18 5.45 -1.26
C PHE A 179 -8.87 5.95 -1.87
N SER A 180 -8.38 7.05 -1.34
CA SER A 180 -7.23 7.75 -1.92
C SER A 180 -5.88 7.13 -1.55
N THR A 181 -5.90 6.20 -0.60
CA THR A 181 -4.68 5.56 -0.09
C THR A 181 -3.64 6.63 0.30
N ASP A 182 -2.40 6.51 -0.18
CA ASP A 182 -1.36 7.50 0.07
C ASP A 182 -1.23 8.54 -1.05
N HIS A 183 -2.14 8.53 -2.03
CA HIS A 183 -2.12 9.55 -3.09
C HIS A 183 -2.59 10.92 -2.61
N ILE A 184 -3.65 10.97 -1.78
CA ILE A 184 -4.16 12.21 -1.19
C ILE A 184 -4.33 12.01 0.31
N LEU A 185 -3.66 12.86 1.10
CA LEU A 185 -3.68 12.86 2.56
C LEU A 185 -4.23 14.19 3.09
N PRO A 186 -4.99 14.18 4.22
CA PRO A 186 -5.73 15.37 4.66
C PRO A 186 -4.87 16.48 5.29
N LYS A 187 -3.71 16.14 5.86
CA LYS A 187 -2.90 17.06 6.66
C LYS A 187 -1.51 17.32 6.08
N ILE A 188 -1.03 16.44 5.22
CA ILE A 188 0.32 16.50 4.63
C ILE A 188 0.23 16.16 3.15
N THR A 189 1.25 16.52 2.39
CA THR A 189 1.47 15.94 1.06
C THR A 189 2.13 14.57 1.23
N PRO A 190 1.83 13.59 0.37
CA PRO A 190 2.59 12.34 0.34
C PRO A 190 4.06 12.63 0.01
N ASN A 191 4.94 11.75 0.46
CA ASN A 191 6.34 11.80 0.07
C ASN A 191 6.47 11.43 -1.42
N ILE A 192 7.01 12.31 -2.24
CA ILE A 192 7.31 12.06 -3.65
C ILE A 192 8.81 12.05 -3.80
N SER A 193 9.39 10.87 -3.78
CA SER A 193 10.84 10.68 -3.84
C SER A 193 11.28 10.07 -5.16
N TYR A 194 12.44 10.47 -5.62
CA TYR A 194 13.13 9.79 -6.71
C TYR A 194 13.79 8.51 -6.17
N TRP A 195 13.16 7.40 -6.44
CA TRP A 195 13.72 6.08 -6.13
C TRP A 195 14.49 5.57 -7.34
N LEU A 196 15.69 5.05 -7.10
CA LEU A 196 16.65 4.69 -8.14
C LEU A 196 16.18 3.58 -9.09
N GLN A 197 15.22 2.78 -8.65
CA GLN A 197 14.60 1.70 -9.41
C GLN A 197 13.25 2.07 -10.03
N GLY A 198 12.76 3.27 -9.71
CA GLY A 198 11.43 3.73 -10.06
C GLY A 198 11.40 4.65 -11.27
N ASP A 199 10.27 5.34 -11.41
CA ASP A 199 10.06 6.32 -12.46
C ASP A 199 11.12 7.44 -12.40
N ASN A 200 11.61 7.85 -13.56
CA ASN A 200 12.59 8.94 -13.68
C ASN A 200 11.98 10.32 -13.36
N ASN A 201 10.67 10.44 -13.30
CA ASN A 201 9.95 11.69 -13.03
C ASN A 201 8.73 11.47 -12.12
N PRO A 202 8.90 10.99 -10.87
CA PRO A 202 7.79 10.68 -9.97
C PRO A 202 6.92 11.91 -9.68
N LEU A 203 7.50 13.11 -9.64
CA LEU A 203 6.73 14.34 -9.44
C LEU A 203 5.80 14.64 -10.63
N GLY A 204 6.26 14.43 -11.86
CA GLY A 204 5.43 14.57 -13.05
C GLY A 204 4.32 13.52 -13.10
N ALA A 205 4.62 12.28 -12.70
CA ALA A 205 3.64 11.21 -12.54
C ALA A 205 2.58 11.58 -11.49
N PHE A 206 2.99 12.09 -10.34
CA PHE A 206 2.10 12.57 -9.28
C PHE A 206 1.15 13.68 -9.75
N PHE A 207 1.65 14.71 -10.45
CA PHE A 207 0.80 15.76 -11.01
C PHE A 207 -0.19 15.24 -12.06
N SER A 208 0.22 14.26 -12.85
CA SER A 208 -0.67 13.61 -13.82
C SER A 208 -1.77 12.82 -13.11
N SER A 209 -1.42 12.12 -12.04
CA SER A 209 -2.35 11.38 -11.17
C SER A 209 -3.34 12.31 -10.48
N LEU A 210 -2.89 13.46 -9.94
CA LEU A 210 -3.78 14.47 -9.35
C LEU A 210 -4.80 14.99 -10.36
N LYS A 211 -4.38 15.26 -11.61
CA LYS A 211 -5.31 15.67 -12.67
C LYS A 211 -6.33 14.58 -13.00
N LYS A 212 -5.90 13.30 -13.04
CA LYS A 212 -6.80 12.17 -13.25
C LYS A 212 -7.84 12.08 -12.13
N ILE A 213 -7.42 12.15 -10.87
CA ILE A 213 -8.32 12.08 -9.71
C ILE A 213 -9.28 13.29 -9.67
N HIS A 214 -8.81 14.48 -9.99
CA HIS A 214 -9.67 15.67 -10.06
C HIS A 214 -10.85 15.51 -11.03
N LEU A 215 -10.68 14.77 -12.11
CA LEU A 215 -11.74 14.50 -13.11
C LEU A 215 -12.78 13.47 -12.64
N LEU A 216 -12.52 12.73 -11.56
CA LEU A 216 -13.46 11.76 -11.01
C LEU A 216 -14.61 12.42 -10.25
N ASP A 217 -14.44 13.68 -9.84
CA ASP A 217 -15.44 14.45 -9.09
C ASP A 217 -15.93 13.72 -7.82
N ALA A 218 -14.97 13.24 -7.03
CA ALA A 218 -15.27 12.50 -5.80
C ALA A 218 -15.74 13.46 -4.70
N ASP A 219 -16.92 13.21 -4.15
CA ASP A 219 -17.48 13.97 -3.01
C ASP A 219 -16.82 13.61 -1.69
N MET A 220 -16.26 12.40 -1.63
CA MET A 220 -15.67 11.85 -0.41
C MET A 220 -14.34 11.17 -0.68
N ILE A 221 -13.36 11.49 0.16
CA ILE A 221 -12.02 10.92 0.11
C ILE A 221 -11.74 10.18 1.41
N ILE A 222 -11.28 8.94 1.31
CA ILE A 222 -10.90 8.06 2.43
C ILE A 222 -9.41 7.76 2.29
N PRO A 223 -8.55 8.40 3.10
CA PRO A 223 -7.11 8.23 3.03
C PRO A 223 -6.60 7.09 3.92
N SER A 224 -5.37 6.62 3.68
CA SER A 224 -4.70 5.66 4.56
C SER A 224 -4.14 6.30 5.84
N HIS A 225 -3.95 7.62 5.87
CA HIS A 225 -3.42 8.34 7.04
C HIS A 225 -4.24 9.61 7.33
N GLY A 226 -4.36 9.97 8.64
CA GLY A 226 -4.97 11.22 9.09
C GLY A 226 -6.34 11.16 9.72
#